data_b21e5d72fc77b8f8a831f2eabe83eb0a
#
_entry.id   b21e5d72fc77b8f8a831f2eabe83eb0a
#
_cell.length_a   1.000
_cell.length_b   1.000
_cell.length_c   1.000
_cell.angle_alpha   90.00
_cell.angle_beta   90.00
_cell.angle_gamma   90.00
#
_symmetry.space_group_name_H-M   'P 1'
#
loop_
_entity.id
_entity.type
_entity.pdbx_description
1 polymer ?
#
loop_
_entity_poly.entity_id
_entity_poly.type
_entity_poly.pdbx_seq_one_letter_code
_entity_poly.pdbx_strand_id
1 'polypeptide(L)'
;MTATKTILDHVYDHEAAQPERVFLTQPVGGGQVVDISWGQALDEARRIAAHLKESGLQPGDMVAMLAKNSAHFILAELAIWMAGGTTVAIFPTETAENVRYVLQHCAAKLLFIGKLDDWATQQAAVPAGLPCITLPLPLAPAGAAAHLAHGDSWAAIVARTAPMPGRPARTADELAMLLYTSGSTGQPKGVMQTFGAVTAATQGIVDYGLEQDGGVLVAHRVLSYLPLAHCFERAWVECPALLSGRGHLYFTDTLATFMDDLKRARPTVFVSVPRLYTKFQQGVLARMPAAQLDAMLDNPATAGPVGKQVLASLGLDAVVRAGTGSAPMPPALMRWYSRLGLALYDGYAMTEDFAYSHSSTAQAHAPGRVGRPNPGVQARLADDGEILVKSPGQMQGYYQEPELTAESFTADGFFKTGDLGLYDEQGLLQLTGRKKELFKTAKGKYVAPAPIEGRLSAHPMIELALVAGSGQAAAHALVMLDENLRPRLTDPALRAQVESELGALLDQVNSAVASHEHLQFIVVAREPWTMANGCLTPTMKIRRSRIEGSVAEAVAAWYDAPGPVVWA
;
A
#
# COMPACT_ATOMS: atom_id res chain seq x y z
N MET A 1 -5.23 37.81 -0.73
CA MET A 1 -5.33 36.41 -1.18
C MET A 1 -6.02 35.65 -0.07
N THR A 2 -7.17 35.02 -0.31
CA THR A 2 -7.77 34.09 0.66
C THR A 2 -6.79 32.94 0.84
N ALA A 3 -6.41 32.64 2.08
CA ALA A 3 -5.52 31.49 2.36
C ALA A 3 -6.15 30.22 1.78
N THR A 4 -5.35 29.42 1.09
CA THR A 4 -5.81 28.14 0.54
C THR A 4 -6.19 27.23 1.70
N LYS A 5 -7.42 26.73 1.72
CA LYS A 5 -7.88 25.78 2.74
C LYS A 5 -7.00 24.52 2.72
N THR A 6 -6.62 24.07 3.91
CA THR A 6 -5.96 22.78 4.11
C THR A 6 -6.99 21.69 4.37
N ILE A 7 -6.56 20.41 4.32
CA ILE A 7 -7.41 19.26 4.65
C ILE A 7 -8.04 19.40 6.05
N LEU A 8 -7.33 19.99 7.02
CA LEU A 8 -7.83 20.20 8.37
C LEU A 8 -8.98 21.24 8.41
N ASP A 9 -8.96 22.28 7.56
CA ASP A 9 -10.06 23.23 7.44
C ASP A 9 -11.34 22.57 6.93
N HIS A 10 -11.22 21.64 5.98
CA HIS A 10 -12.36 20.85 5.49
C HIS A 10 -12.96 19.97 6.59
N VAL A 11 -12.13 19.36 7.42
CA VAL A 11 -12.58 18.56 8.57
C VAL A 11 -13.43 19.39 9.53
N TYR A 12 -13.02 20.62 9.86
CA TYR A 12 -13.82 21.53 10.69
C TYR A 12 -15.14 21.94 10.03
N ASP A 13 -15.15 22.10 8.72
CA ASP A 13 -16.38 22.42 8.00
C ASP A 13 -17.37 21.26 8.04
N HIS A 14 -16.89 20.01 7.98
CA HIS A 14 -17.74 18.83 8.09
C HIS A 14 -18.30 18.65 9.51
N GLU A 15 -17.50 18.87 10.54
CA GLU A 15 -17.97 18.91 11.93
C GLU A 15 -19.11 19.91 12.10
N ALA A 16 -18.94 21.13 11.58
CA ALA A 16 -19.93 22.18 11.72
C ALA A 16 -21.23 21.89 10.91
N ALA A 17 -21.10 21.31 9.72
CA ALA A 17 -22.23 21.08 8.81
C ALA A 17 -23.01 19.80 9.13
N GLN A 18 -22.36 18.77 9.67
CA GLN A 18 -22.97 17.44 9.83
C GLN A 18 -22.41 16.69 11.07
N PRO A 19 -22.48 17.28 12.28
CA PRO A 19 -21.84 16.71 13.49
C PRO A 19 -22.33 15.31 13.85
N GLU A 20 -23.60 14.99 13.60
CA GLU A 20 -24.22 13.71 13.93
C GLU A 20 -24.00 12.62 12.85
N ARG A 21 -23.46 12.99 11.70
CA ARG A 21 -23.21 11.99 10.67
C ARG A 21 -22.09 11.07 11.06
N VAL A 22 -22.35 9.74 10.97
CA VAL A 22 -21.35 8.70 11.18
C VAL A 22 -20.23 8.85 10.12
N PHE A 23 -19.02 8.94 10.62
CA PHE A 23 -17.80 9.09 9.81
C PHE A 23 -16.98 7.80 9.84
N LEU A 24 -16.88 7.14 11.00
CA LEU A 24 -16.04 5.97 11.20
C LEU A 24 -16.85 4.84 11.83
N THR A 25 -16.64 3.60 11.39
CA THR A 25 -17.17 2.38 12.04
C THR A 25 -16.01 1.49 12.46
N GLN A 26 -15.82 1.35 13.78
CA GLN A 26 -14.73 0.61 14.40
C GLN A 26 -15.21 -0.73 14.95
N PRO A 27 -14.68 -1.87 14.47
CA PRO A 27 -14.85 -3.16 15.13
C PRO A 27 -14.18 -3.17 16.52
N VAL A 28 -14.88 -3.73 17.49
CA VAL A 28 -14.41 -3.83 18.89
C VAL A 28 -14.32 -5.28 19.39
N GLY A 29 -14.27 -6.23 18.47
CA GLY A 29 -14.24 -7.67 18.76
C GLY A 29 -15.63 -8.29 18.85
N GLY A 30 -15.68 -9.63 18.77
CA GLY A 30 -16.94 -10.39 18.89
C GLY A 30 -18.01 -10.05 17.84
N GLY A 31 -17.63 -9.47 16.70
CA GLY A 31 -18.57 -9.02 15.67
C GLY A 31 -19.26 -7.69 15.98
N GLN A 32 -18.96 -7.06 17.11
CA GLN A 32 -19.52 -5.77 17.50
C GLN A 32 -18.76 -4.62 16.85
N VAL A 33 -19.45 -3.50 16.65
CA VAL A 33 -18.86 -2.26 16.09
C VAL A 33 -19.32 -1.06 16.89
N VAL A 34 -18.51 0.00 16.84
CA VAL A 34 -18.85 1.33 17.36
C VAL A 34 -18.81 2.31 16.20
N ASP A 35 -19.90 3.04 16.04
CA ASP A 35 -20.02 4.14 15.09
C ASP A 35 -19.59 5.45 15.77
N ILE A 36 -18.77 6.23 15.10
CA ILE A 36 -18.25 7.51 15.58
C ILE A 36 -18.67 8.59 14.58
N SER A 37 -19.40 9.58 15.07
CA SER A 37 -19.83 10.73 14.27
C SER A 37 -18.71 11.77 14.12
N TRP A 38 -18.87 12.74 13.21
CA TRP A 38 -17.93 13.85 13.07
C TRP A 38 -17.77 14.63 14.39
N GLY A 39 -18.87 14.93 15.08
CA GLY A 39 -18.83 15.64 16.36
C GLY A 39 -18.08 14.87 17.44
N GLN A 40 -18.32 13.57 17.57
CA GLN A 40 -17.61 12.72 18.53
C GLN A 40 -16.11 12.62 18.20
N ALA A 41 -15.78 12.40 16.93
CA ALA A 41 -14.41 12.31 16.47
C ALA A 41 -13.61 13.59 16.78
N LEU A 42 -14.20 14.75 16.51
CA LEU A 42 -13.52 16.03 16.71
C LEU A 42 -13.48 16.44 18.19
N ASP A 43 -14.47 16.07 19.01
CA ASP A 43 -14.41 16.31 20.47
C ASP A 43 -13.24 15.53 21.09
N GLU A 44 -13.10 14.24 20.79
CA GLU A 44 -11.97 13.44 21.28
C GLU A 44 -10.63 13.96 20.76
N ALA A 45 -10.53 14.22 19.44
CA ALA A 45 -9.29 14.76 18.85
C ALA A 45 -8.87 16.09 19.50
N ARG A 46 -9.81 16.99 19.79
CA ARG A 46 -9.54 18.27 20.48
C ARG A 46 -9.06 18.06 21.92
N ARG A 47 -9.58 17.09 22.65
CA ARG A 47 -9.14 16.75 24.01
C ARG A 47 -7.70 16.25 24.00
N ILE A 48 -7.37 15.36 23.08
CA ILE A 48 -6.00 14.88 22.89
C ILE A 48 -5.09 16.03 22.43
N ALA A 49 -5.52 16.88 21.50
CA ALA A 49 -4.72 18.03 21.07
C ALA A 49 -4.42 19.01 22.22
N ALA A 50 -5.40 19.27 23.09
CA ALA A 50 -5.19 20.07 24.30
C ALA A 50 -4.14 19.44 25.21
N HIS A 51 -4.26 18.13 25.48
CA HIS A 51 -3.28 17.40 26.28
C HIS A 51 -1.87 17.43 25.67
N LEU A 52 -1.74 17.26 24.35
CA LEU A 52 -0.44 17.34 23.66
C LEU A 52 0.23 18.71 23.88
N LYS A 53 -0.54 19.81 23.77
CA LYS A 53 -0.03 21.16 24.04
C LYS A 53 0.34 21.38 25.50
N GLU A 54 -0.50 20.94 26.43
CA GLU A 54 -0.24 21.01 27.87
C GLU A 54 1.01 20.20 28.26
N SER A 55 1.28 19.11 27.54
CA SER A 55 2.49 18.29 27.68
C SER A 55 3.74 18.90 27.04
N GLY A 56 3.63 20.08 26.44
CA GLY A 56 4.76 20.84 25.90
C GLY A 56 5.06 20.60 24.42
N LEU A 57 4.17 19.97 23.65
CA LEU A 57 4.34 19.81 22.21
C LEU A 57 4.43 21.17 21.51
N GLN A 58 5.49 21.39 20.75
CA GLN A 58 5.72 22.62 19.99
C GLN A 58 5.31 22.47 18.52
N PRO A 59 4.99 23.58 17.83
CA PRO A 59 4.75 23.54 16.38
C PRO A 59 5.91 22.91 15.62
N GLY A 60 5.60 21.96 14.74
CA GLY A 60 6.57 21.22 13.93
C GLY A 60 7.20 20.01 14.64
N ASP A 61 6.92 19.78 15.91
CA ASP A 61 7.39 18.58 16.60
C ASP A 61 6.83 17.31 15.93
N MET A 62 7.68 16.28 15.85
CA MET A 62 7.33 14.99 15.29
C MET A 62 6.64 14.11 16.34
N VAL A 63 5.47 13.60 16.01
CA VAL A 63 4.71 12.67 16.86
C VAL A 63 4.56 11.35 16.11
N ALA A 64 5.13 10.30 16.66
CA ALA A 64 5.13 8.98 16.04
C ALA A 64 3.85 8.21 16.35
N MET A 65 3.46 7.34 15.42
CA MET A 65 2.31 6.45 15.53
C MET A 65 2.72 5.04 15.12
N LEU A 66 2.62 4.09 16.02
CA LEU A 66 2.89 2.67 15.78
C LEU A 66 1.59 1.89 16.03
N ALA A 67 0.81 1.69 14.98
CA ALA A 67 -0.50 1.05 15.08
C ALA A 67 -0.99 0.54 13.73
N LYS A 68 -1.82 -0.52 13.76
CA LYS A 68 -2.69 -0.89 12.64
C LYS A 68 -3.82 0.12 12.49
N ASN A 69 -4.50 0.06 11.35
CA ASN A 69 -5.65 0.90 11.06
C ASN A 69 -6.73 0.80 12.12
N SER A 70 -7.22 1.94 12.54
CA SER A 70 -8.33 2.09 13.47
C SER A 70 -8.90 3.51 13.40
N ALA A 71 -10.10 3.71 13.90
CA ALA A 71 -10.68 5.04 14.05
C ALA A 71 -9.74 5.97 14.84
N HIS A 72 -9.19 5.48 15.94
CA HIS A 72 -8.32 6.28 16.82
C HIS A 72 -6.94 6.59 16.20
N PHE A 73 -6.51 5.86 15.16
CA PHE A 73 -5.35 6.29 14.37
C PHE A 73 -5.65 7.64 13.69
N ILE A 74 -6.81 7.75 13.03
CA ILE A 74 -7.24 8.98 12.35
C ILE A 74 -7.46 10.10 13.36
N LEU A 75 -8.12 9.82 14.49
CA LEU A 75 -8.35 10.81 15.53
C LEU A 75 -7.03 11.33 16.13
N ALA A 76 -6.05 10.45 16.33
CA ALA A 76 -4.72 10.83 16.82
C ALA A 76 -3.99 11.73 15.82
N GLU A 77 -4.07 11.44 14.52
CA GLU A 77 -3.50 12.31 13.51
C GLU A 77 -4.15 13.70 13.50
N LEU A 78 -5.48 13.76 13.54
CA LEU A 78 -6.20 15.03 13.66
C LEU A 78 -5.77 15.80 14.91
N ALA A 79 -5.60 15.11 16.04
CA ALA A 79 -5.13 15.72 17.29
C ALA A 79 -3.70 16.27 17.16
N ILE A 80 -2.80 15.53 16.51
CA ILE A 80 -1.43 15.99 16.22
C ILE A 80 -1.46 17.26 15.38
N TRP A 81 -2.23 17.27 14.30
CA TRP A 81 -2.36 18.43 13.41
C TRP A 81 -2.96 19.65 14.13
N MET A 82 -4.00 19.47 14.95
CA MET A 82 -4.61 20.52 15.77
C MET A 82 -3.63 21.07 16.82
N ALA A 83 -2.77 20.21 17.35
CA ALA A 83 -1.74 20.62 18.32
C ALA A 83 -0.55 21.36 17.68
N GLY A 84 -0.45 21.35 16.34
CA GLY A 84 0.66 21.96 15.59
C GLY A 84 1.78 20.98 15.23
N GLY A 85 1.66 19.70 15.58
CA GLY A 85 2.65 18.67 15.31
C GLY A 85 2.62 18.12 13.87
N THR A 86 3.59 17.27 13.56
CA THR A 86 3.74 16.52 12.30
C THR A 86 3.62 15.04 12.60
N THR A 87 2.76 14.33 11.86
CA THR A 87 2.55 12.89 12.04
C THR A 87 3.69 12.07 11.43
N VAL A 88 4.20 11.08 12.18
CA VAL A 88 5.18 10.11 11.70
C VAL A 88 4.61 8.70 11.85
N ALA A 89 4.05 8.15 10.79
CA ALA A 89 3.47 6.83 10.82
C ALA A 89 4.51 5.74 10.58
N ILE A 90 4.58 4.78 11.51
CA ILE A 90 5.49 3.63 11.44
C ILE A 90 4.67 2.38 11.08
N PHE A 91 5.18 1.58 10.14
CA PHE A 91 4.50 0.33 9.78
C PHE A 91 4.35 -0.59 11.01
N PRO A 92 3.15 -1.10 11.28
CA PRO A 92 2.90 -1.96 12.44
C PRO A 92 3.65 -3.30 12.40
N THR A 93 4.19 -3.65 11.24
CA THR A 93 4.95 -4.86 10.97
C THR A 93 6.47 -4.62 10.90
N GLU A 94 6.93 -3.41 11.23
CA GLU A 94 8.38 -3.11 11.22
C GLU A 94 9.14 -3.87 12.31
N THR A 95 10.40 -4.15 12.02
CA THR A 95 11.32 -4.71 13.02
C THR A 95 11.61 -3.71 14.12
N ALA A 96 11.94 -4.21 15.31
CA ALA A 96 12.33 -3.34 16.45
C ALA A 96 13.50 -2.39 16.09
N GLU A 97 14.44 -2.85 15.26
CA GLU A 97 15.56 -2.03 14.76
C GLU A 97 15.06 -0.83 13.95
N ASN A 98 14.18 -1.06 12.98
CA ASN A 98 13.62 0.00 12.14
C ASN A 98 12.70 0.94 12.94
N VAL A 99 11.90 0.41 13.88
CA VAL A 99 11.10 1.25 14.78
C VAL A 99 12.00 2.19 15.56
N ARG A 100 13.08 1.67 16.16
CA ARG A 100 14.07 2.48 16.90
C ARG A 100 14.71 3.53 16.00
N TYR A 101 15.14 3.11 14.81
CA TYR A 101 15.73 4.02 13.84
C TYR A 101 14.80 5.19 13.50
N VAL A 102 13.54 4.90 13.15
CA VAL A 102 12.56 5.95 12.78
C VAL A 102 12.32 6.91 13.94
N LEU A 103 12.11 6.38 15.17
CA LEU A 103 11.88 7.21 16.37
C LEU A 103 13.06 8.15 16.67
N GLN A 104 14.29 7.66 16.50
CA GLN A 104 15.50 8.45 16.70
C GLN A 104 15.74 9.45 15.56
N HIS A 105 15.63 9.01 14.31
CA HIS A 105 15.88 9.82 13.13
C HIS A 105 14.92 11.01 13.05
N CYS A 106 13.62 10.82 13.32
CA CYS A 106 12.67 11.92 13.35
C CYS A 106 12.67 12.70 14.68
N ALA A 107 13.47 12.29 15.68
CA ALA A 107 13.48 12.89 17.01
C ALA A 107 12.09 12.99 17.63
N ALA A 108 11.30 11.89 17.53
CA ALA A 108 9.92 11.85 18.01
C ALA A 108 9.78 12.35 19.45
N LYS A 109 8.81 13.23 19.69
CA LYS A 109 8.52 13.79 21.02
C LYS A 109 7.52 12.96 21.81
N LEU A 110 6.71 12.16 21.11
CA LEU A 110 5.69 11.31 21.67
C LEU A 110 5.42 10.14 20.70
N LEU A 111 4.99 9.01 21.25
CA LEU A 111 4.58 7.84 20.50
C LEU A 111 3.15 7.45 20.85
N PHE A 112 2.24 7.43 19.86
CA PHE A 112 0.96 6.73 19.97
C PHE A 112 1.15 5.24 19.66
N ILE A 113 0.63 4.39 20.54
CA ILE A 113 0.70 2.92 20.40
C ILE A 113 -0.72 2.39 20.33
N GLY A 114 -1.03 1.72 19.23
CA GLY A 114 -2.35 1.14 19.03
C GLY A 114 -2.31 -0.37 18.85
N LYS A 115 -3.23 -0.88 18.06
CA LYS A 115 -3.35 -2.29 17.71
C LYS A 115 -2.10 -2.82 17.01
N LEU A 116 -1.45 -3.83 17.57
CA LEU A 116 -0.24 -4.47 17.06
C LEU A 116 -0.31 -5.99 17.25
N ASP A 117 0.34 -6.75 16.36
CA ASP A 117 0.44 -8.21 16.49
C ASP A 117 1.63 -8.61 17.38
N ASP A 118 2.73 -7.87 17.33
CA ASP A 118 4.01 -8.22 18.00
C ASP A 118 4.57 -7.07 18.82
N TRP A 119 3.76 -6.55 19.74
CA TRP A 119 4.23 -5.54 20.68
C TRP A 119 5.38 -6.05 21.56
N ALA A 120 5.36 -7.33 21.92
CA ALA A 120 6.39 -7.92 22.79
C ALA A 120 7.82 -7.73 22.24
N THR A 121 7.99 -7.87 20.93
CA THR A 121 9.29 -7.63 20.26
C THR A 121 9.55 -6.15 20.03
N GLN A 122 8.52 -5.36 19.65
CA GLN A 122 8.68 -3.97 19.25
C GLN A 122 8.88 -3.01 20.45
N GLN A 123 8.36 -3.33 21.63
CA GLN A 123 8.48 -2.48 22.83
C GLN A 123 9.93 -2.15 23.20
N ALA A 124 10.87 -3.06 22.93
CA ALA A 124 12.30 -2.85 23.18
C ALA A 124 12.93 -1.77 22.27
N ALA A 125 12.21 -1.36 21.22
CA ALA A 125 12.64 -0.30 20.32
C ALA A 125 12.31 1.10 20.84
N VAL A 126 11.36 1.22 21.77
CA VAL A 126 10.92 2.52 22.29
C VAL A 126 11.98 3.09 23.22
N PRO A 127 12.53 4.29 22.94
CA PRO A 127 13.53 4.91 23.79
C PRO A 127 13.03 5.12 25.22
N ALA A 128 13.91 4.86 26.20
CA ALA A 128 13.59 5.13 27.60
C ALA A 128 13.26 6.62 27.78
N GLY A 129 12.11 6.90 28.39
CA GLY A 129 11.67 8.28 28.63
C GLY A 129 10.88 8.93 27.49
N LEU A 130 10.69 8.28 26.34
CA LEU A 130 9.77 8.77 25.31
C LEU A 130 8.34 8.66 25.83
N PRO A 131 7.58 9.77 25.94
CA PRO A 131 6.18 9.73 26.34
C PRO A 131 5.35 8.88 25.38
N CYS A 132 4.43 8.09 25.92
CA CYS A 132 3.57 7.21 25.12
C CYS A 132 2.11 7.41 25.47
N ILE A 133 1.23 7.30 24.47
CA ILE A 133 -0.22 7.28 24.64
C ILE A 133 -0.74 6.01 23.98
N THR A 134 -1.47 5.18 24.76
CA THR A 134 -2.10 3.97 24.21
C THR A 134 -3.47 4.28 23.64
N LEU A 135 -3.72 3.86 22.40
CA LEU A 135 -5.01 3.99 21.73
C LEU A 135 -6.01 2.95 22.28
N PRO A 136 -7.32 3.27 22.32
CA PRO A 136 -8.34 2.40 22.90
C PRO A 136 -8.70 1.26 21.94
N LEU A 137 -7.93 0.17 21.93
CA LEU A 137 -8.31 -1.04 21.23
C LEU A 137 -7.97 -2.29 22.05
N PRO A 138 -8.88 -3.32 22.02
CA PRO A 138 -8.76 -4.51 22.85
C PRO A 138 -7.58 -5.43 22.50
N LEU A 139 -6.74 -5.07 21.55
CA LEU A 139 -5.66 -5.92 21.01
C LEU A 139 -4.25 -5.41 21.24
N ALA A 140 -4.04 -4.38 22.05
CA ALA A 140 -2.78 -4.34 22.77
C ALA A 140 -2.77 -5.60 23.65
N PRO A 141 -1.76 -6.51 23.57
CA PRO A 141 -1.72 -7.66 24.47
C PRO A 141 -1.98 -7.19 25.89
N ALA A 142 -2.83 -7.91 26.63
CA ALA A 142 -3.09 -7.57 28.02
C ALA A 142 -1.74 -7.42 28.73
N GLY A 143 -1.38 -6.19 29.15
CA GLY A 143 -0.06 -5.86 29.68
C GLY A 143 0.75 -4.81 28.89
N ALA A 144 0.39 -4.45 27.64
CA ALA A 144 1.13 -3.40 26.91
C ALA A 144 1.10 -2.05 27.64
N ALA A 145 -0.01 -1.69 28.25
CA ALA A 145 -0.14 -0.47 29.07
C ALA A 145 0.62 -0.56 30.40
N ALA A 146 0.80 -1.75 30.97
CA ALA A 146 1.45 -1.93 32.27
C ALA A 146 2.98 -1.78 32.22
N HIS A 147 3.59 -1.81 31.05
CA HIS A 147 5.05 -1.75 30.88
C HIS A 147 5.59 -0.40 30.37
N LEU A 148 4.71 0.55 30.08
CA LEU A 148 5.13 1.90 29.70
C LEU A 148 5.32 2.75 30.94
N ALA A 149 6.54 2.86 31.44
CA ALA A 149 6.88 3.62 32.64
C ALA A 149 6.43 5.10 32.59
N HIS A 150 6.09 5.61 31.41
CA HIS A 150 5.64 6.99 31.17
C HIS A 150 4.44 7.01 30.20
N GLY A 151 3.56 5.98 30.25
CA GLY A 151 2.42 5.84 29.36
C GLY A 151 1.12 6.35 29.98
N ASP A 152 0.32 7.02 29.17
CA ASP A 152 -1.05 7.39 29.49
C ASP A 152 -2.01 6.67 28.53
N SER A 153 -3.29 6.58 28.86
CA SER A 153 -4.27 6.00 27.97
C SER A 153 -5.14 7.09 27.32
N TRP A 154 -5.51 6.89 26.08
CA TRP A 154 -6.45 7.74 25.34
C TRP A 154 -7.70 8.04 26.17
N ALA A 155 -8.34 7.00 26.69
CA ALA A 155 -9.57 7.13 27.48
C ALA A 155 -9.39 7.96 28.74
N ALA A 156 -8.27 7.81 29.47
CA ALA A 156 -7.97 8.59 30.65
C ALA A 156 -7.74 10.07 30.31
N ILE A 157 -7.07 10.36 29.19
CA ILE A 157 -6.87 11.74 28.73
C ILE A 157 -8.22 12.37 28.34
N VAL A 158 -9.00 11.69 27.51
CA VAL A 158 -10.32 12.18 27.07
C VAL A 158 -11.24 12.46 28.25
N ALA A 159 -11.21 11.61 29.29
CA ALA A 159 -12.05 11.79 30.48
C ALA A 159 -11.70 13.03 31.32
N ARG A 160 -10.43 13.45 31.35
CA ARG A 160 -9.95 14.54 32.24
C ARG A 160 -9.66 15.86 31.54
N THR A 161 -9.46 15.84 30.21
CA THR A 161 -9.00 17.02 29.46
C THR A 161 -10.17 17.70 28.76
N ALA A 162 -10.31 19.00 28.91
CA ALA A 162 -11.30 19.78 28.16
C ALA A 162 -10.90 19.88 26.67
N PRO A 163 -11.85 19.90 25.74
CA PRO A 163 -11.52 20.01 24.33
C PRO A 163 -10.89 21.37 24.00
N MET A 164 -9.87 21.38 23.15
CA MET A 164 -9.23 22.59 22.63
C MET A 164 -10.25 23.45 21.91
N PRO A 165 -10.36 24.74 22.23
CA PRO A 165 -11.33 25.64 21.60
C PRO A 165 -10.90 26.06 20.19
N GLY A 166 -11.86 26.46 19.39
CA GLY A 166 -11.66 27.08 18.08
C GLY A 166 -11.27 26.12 16.96
N ARG A 167 -10.64 26.66 15.92
CA ARG A 167 -10.17 25.94 14.74
C ARG A 167 -8.67 26.21 14.55
N PRO A 168 -7.78 25.46 15.20
CA PRO A 168 -6.33 25.63 15.00
C PRO A 168 -5.99 25.48 13.51
N ALA A 169 -5.40 26.53 12.95
CA ALA A 169 -5.07 26.57 11.51
C ALA A 169 -3.68 26.00 11.26
N ARG A 170 -3.52 25.41 10.08
CA ARG A 170 -2.23 25.00 9.52
C ARG A 170 -2.04 25.72 8.17
N THR A 171 -0.81 26.06 7.84
CA THR A 171 -0.48 26.65 6.55
C THR A 171 -0.08 25.59 5.52
N ALA A 172 -0.17 25.91 4.23
CA ALA A 172 0.10 24.95 3.16
C ALA A 172 1.55 24.47 3.13
N ASP A 173 2.48 25.25 3.63
CA ASP A 173 3.93 24.97 3.66
C ASP A 173 4.37 24.18 4.91
N GLU A 174 3.52 24.09 5.94
CA GLU A 174 3.81 23.26 7.11
C GLU A 174 3.75 21.77 6.78
N LEU A 175 4.58 20.98 7.45
CA LEU A 175 4.54 19.52 7.32
C LEU A 175 3.29 18.93 7.95
N ALA A 176 2.52 18.18 7.18
CA ALA A 176 1.41 17.37 7.66
C ALA A 176 1.92 16.03 8.20
N MET A 177 2.79 15.38 7.42
CA MET A 177 3.27 14.05 7.76
C MET A 177 4.66 13.75 7.20
N LEU A 178 5.33 12.81 7.84
CA LEU A 178 6.58 12.22 7.42
C LEU A 178 6.35 10.73 7.14
N LEU A 179 6.51 10.31 5.90
CA LEU A 179 6.25 8.93 5.46
C LEU A 179 7.57 8.22 5.18
N TYR A 180 7.87 7.17 5.95
CA TYR A 180 9.09 6.40 5.77
C TYR A 180 8.94 5.34 4.68
N THR A 181 9.87 5.35 3.73
CA THR A 181 9.96 4.35 2.66
C THR A 181 11.21 3.49 2.84
N SER A 182 11.10 2.19 2.58
CA SER A 182 12.25 1.30 2.55
C SER A 182 13.08 1.59 1.29
N GLY A 183 14.11 2.41 1.42
CA GLY A 183 15.02 2.70 0.32
C GLY A 183 15.81 1.47 -0.14
N SER A 184 16.29 1.49 -1.39
CA SER A 184 17.19 0.47 -1.95
C SER A 184 18.53 0.35 -1.22
N THR A 185 18.85 1.32 -0.36
CA THR A 185 20.11 1.42 0.41
C THR A 185 20.06 0.80 1.81
N GLY A 186 18.92 0.21 2.21
CA GLY A 186 18.76 -0.51 3.48
C GLY A 186 18.12 0.30 4.60
N GLN A 187 18.47 1.58 4.80
CA GLN A 187 17.83 2.43 5.83
C GLN A 187 16.58 3.13 5.29
N PRO A 188 15.48 3.20 6.07
CA PRO A 188 14.27 3.91 5.67
C PRO A 188 14.52 5.42 5.52
N LYS A 189 13.92 6.05 4.50
CA LYS A 189 13.99 7.49 4.24
C LYS A 189 12.65 8.15 4.55
N GLY A 190 12.67 9.29 5.23
CA GLY A 190 11.46 10.05 5.56
C GLY A 190 11.08 11.01 4.43
N VAL A 191 9.98 10.76 3.76
CA VAL A 191 9.41 11.65 2.73
C VAL A 191 8.56 12.72 3.41
N MET A 192 8.91 13.99 3.20
CA MET A 192 8.25 15.16 3.80
C MET A 192 7.04 15.58 2.97
N GLN A 193 5.84 15.43 3.52
CA GLN A 193 4.59 15.85 2.88
C GLN A 193 3.98 17.06 3.60
N THR A 194 3.79 18.15 2.86
CA THR A 194 3.18 19.38 3.39
C THR A 194 1.65 19.31 3.34
N PHE A 195 0.98 20.14 4.15
CA PHE A 195 -0.48 20.28 4.06
C PHE A 195 -0.95 20.69 2.66
N GLY A 196 -0.19 21.54 1.99
CA GLY A 196 -0.50 21.97 0.62
C GLY A 196 -0.45 20.83 -0.38
N ALA A 197 0.63 20.04 -0.36
CA ALA A 197 0.81 18.89 -1.25
C ALA A 197 -0.26 17.80 -0.99
N VAL A 198 -0.48 17.45 0.28
CA VAL A 198 -1.53 16.49 0.69
C VAL A 198 -2.90 16.95 0.24
N THR A 199 -3.25 18.23 0.49
CA THR A 199 -4.58 18.76 0.12
C THR A 199 -4.76 18.80 -1.40
N ALA A 200 -3.74 19.22 -2.16
CA ALA A 200 -3.82 19.32 -3.61
C ALA A 200 -3.95 17.94 -4.28
N ALA A 201 -3.16 16.96 -3.86
CA ALA A 201 -3.28 15.59 -4.35
C ALA A 201 -4.64 14.98 -4.00
N THR A 202 -5.09 15.16 -2.75
CA THR A 202 -6.39 14.66 -2.28
C THR A 202 -7.55 15.30 -3.03
N GLN A 203 -7.50 16.61 -3.31
CA GLN A 203 -8.52 17.28 -4.11
C GLN A 203 -8.60 16.66 -5.52
N GLY A 204 -7.44 16.43 -6.15
CA GLY A 204 -7.41 15.77 -7.46
C GLY A 204 -8.00 14.34 -7.43
N ILE A 205 -7.79 13.58 -6.36
CA ILE A 205 -8.39 12.26 -6.18
C ILE A 205 -9.91 12.34 -5.96
N VAL A 206 -10.38 13.33 -5.20
CA VAL A 206 -11.82 13.58 -5.01
C VAL A 206 -12.48 13.99 -6.33
N ASP A 207 -11.83 14.87 -7.10
CA ASP A 207 -12.31 15.30 -8.42
C ASP A 207 -12.33 14.14 -9.43
N TYR A 208 -11.28 13.30 -9.45
CA TYR A 208 -11.27 12.05 -10.20
C TYR A 208 -12.47 11.16 -9.83
N GLY A 209 -12.72 11.01 -8.53
CA GLY A 209 -13.87 10.24 -8.04
C GLY A 209 -15.20 10.82 -8.51
N LEU A 210 -15.36 12.14 -8.43
CA LEU A 210 -16.56 12.85 -8.86
C LEU A 210 -16.79 12.67 -10.37
N GLU A 211 -15.75 12.74 -11.19
CA GLU A 211 -15.84 12.48 -12.63
C GLU A 211 -16.29 11.04 -12.92
N GLN A 212 -15.73 10.05 -12.24
CA GLN A 212 -16.12 8.65 -12.40
C GLN A 212 -17.56 8.37 -11.95
N ASP A 213 -18.11 9.16 -11.03
CA ASP A 213 -19.50 9.10 -10.57
C ASP A 213 -20.46 9.95 -11.45
N GLY A 214 -20.01 10.41 -12.63
CA GLY A 214 -20.81 11.20 -13.55
C GLY A 214 -21.11 12.62 -13.06
N GLY A 215 -20.26 13.20 -12.22
CA GLY A 215 -20.43 14.54 -11.65
C GLY A 215 -21.39 14.59 -10.46
N VAL A 216 -21.85 13.46 -9.96
CA VAL A 216 -22.76 13.39 -8.82
C VAL A 216 -21.99 13.15 -7.52
N LEU A 217 -22.23 14.00 -6.53
CA LEU A 217 -21.66 13.85 -5.21
C LEU A 217 -22.32 12.68 -4.44
N VAL A 218 -21.68 11.53 -4.45
CA VAL A 218 -22.16 10.30 -3.79
C VAL A 218 -21.46 10.12 -2.43
N ALA A 219 -22.19 9.56 -1.47
CA ALA A 219 -21.60 9.10 -0.21
C ALA A 219 -21.02 7.68 -0.42
N HIS A 220 -19.74 7.53 -0.13
CA HIS A 220 -19.05 6.26 -0.32
C HIS A 220 -18.78 5.54 1.00
N ARG A 221 -18.90 4.21 0.98
CA ARG A 221 -18.39 3.31 2.02
C ARG A 221 -17.05 2.77 1.56
N VAL A 222 -16.05 2.85 2.42
CA VAL A 222 -14.69 2.41 2.13
C VAL A 222 -14.16 1.58 3.29
N LEU A 223 -13.51 0.45 3.01
CA LEU A 223 -12.83 -0.34 4.03
C LEU A 223 -11.37 0.09 4.11
N SER A 224 -10.96 0.61 5.26
CA SER A 224 -9.58 0.95 5.58
C SER A 224 -8.86 -0.27 6.17
N TYR A 225 -7.85 -0.78 5.44
CA TYR A 225 -7.13 -1.99 5.85
C TYR A 225 -5.68 -2.07 5.33
N LEU A 226 -5.33 -1.39 4.24
CA LEU A 226 -3.93 -1.24 3.85
C LEU A 226 -3.25 -0.33 4.88
N PRO A 227 -1.94 -0.52 5.17
CA PRO A 227 -1.32 0.23 6.26
C PRO A 227 -1.44 1.75 6.12
N LEU A 228 -1.96 2.44 7.14
CA LEU A 228 -1.98 3.91 7.22
C LEU A 228 -0.57 4.53 7.32
N ALA A 229 0.46 3.72 7.53
CA ALA A 229 1.85 4.12 7.34
C ALA A 229 2.25 4.24 5.86
N HIS A 230 1.42 3.79 4.92
CA HIS A 230 1.68 3.83 3.49
C HIS A 230 0.89 4.94 2.81
N CYS A 231 1.52 5.69 1.90
CA CYS A 231 0.90 6.79 1.17
C CYS A 231 -0.36 6.39 0.40
N PHE A 232 -0.44 5.16 -0.10
CA PHE A 232 -1.59 4.68 -0.88
C PHE A 232 -2.88 4.67 -0.07
N GLU A 233 -2.86 4.11 1.16
CA GLU A 233 -4.04 4.11 2.04
C GLU A 233 -4.44 5.53 2.44
N ARG A 234 -3.44 6.38 2.74
CA ARG A 234 -3.71 7.77 3.08
C ARG A 234 -4.32 8.55 1.93
N ALA A 235 -3.70 8.51 0.76
CA ALA A 235 -4.11 9.31 -0.38
C ALA A 235 -5.46 8.86 -0.99
N TRP A 236 -5.73 7.55 -1.00
CA TRP A 236 -6.90 7.00 -1.71
C TRP A 236 -8.05 6.55 -0.79
N VAL A 237 -7.84 6.49 0.53
CA VAL A 237 -8.86 6.08 1.51
C VAL A 237 -9.09 7.15 2.56
N GLU A 238 -8.08 7.46 3.38
CA GLU A 238 -8.20 8.37 4.51
C GLU A 238 -8.48 9.82 4.07
N CYS A 239 -7.52 10.41 3.36
CA CYS A 239 -7.58 11.84 3.01
C CYS A 239 -8.79 12.22 2.16
N PRO A 240 -9.25 11.42 1.16
CA PRO A 240 -10.48 11.71 0.44
C PRO A 240 -11.73 11.72 1.33
N ALA A 241 -11.78 10.87 2.36
CA ALA A 241 -12.87 10.88 3.32
C ALA A 241 -12.84 12.14 4.21
N LEU A 242 -11.64 12.56 4.66
CA LEU A 242 -11.42 13.78 5.43
C LEU A 242 -11.74 15.04 4.62
N LEU A 243 -11.32 15.12 3.35
CA LEU A 243 -11.49 16.30 2.53
C LEU A 243 -12.93 16.44 2.01
N SER A 244 -13.55 15.36 1.54
CA SER A 244 -14.89 15.40 0.96
C SER A 244 -16.01 15.41 2.00
N GLY A 245 -15.77 14.89 3.21
CA GLY A 245 -16.77 14.65 4.26
C GLY A 245 -17.86 13.66 3.87
N ARG A 246 -17.70 12.95 2.76
CA ARG A 246 -18.69 12.01 2.20
C ARG A 246 -18.28 10.55 2.33
N GLY A 247 -17.02 10.28 2.67
CA GLY A 247 -16.51 8.95 2.96
C GLY A 247 -16.99 8.48 4.33
N HIS A 248 -17.52 7.24 4.40
CA HIS A 248 -17.72 6.51 5.63
C HIS A 248 -16.67 5.41 5.67
N LEU A 249 -15.72 5.50 6.61
CA LEU A 249 -14.62 4.55 6.74
C LEU A 249 -15.00 3.43 7.71
N TYR A 250 -14.84 2.21 7.24
CA TYR A 250 -14.94 0.98 8.02
C TYR A 250 -13.53 0.44 8.24
N PHE A 251 -13.28 -0.14 9.39
CA PHE A 251 -12.00 -0.77 9.71
C PHE A 251 -12.12 -2.29 9.80
N THR A 252 -10.99 -2.97 9.63
CA THR A 252 -10.90 -4.41 9.87
C THR A 252 -10.53 -4.69 11.32
N ASP A 253 -11.09 -5.77 11.89
CA ASP A 253 -10.70 -6.21 13.22
C ASP A 253 -9.42 -7.04 13.18
N THR A 254 -9.46 -8.22 12.59
CA THR A 254 -8.30 -9.11 12.46
C THR A 254 -8.17 -9.63 11.03
N LEU A 255 -7.05 -10.28 10.71
CA LEU A 255 -6.92 -10.98 9.44
C LEU A 255 -7.95 -12.13 9.31
N ALA A 256 -8.29 -12.79 10.42
CA ALA A 256 -9.28 -13.86 10.44
C ALA A 256 -10.70 -13.36 10.15
N THR A 257 -11.04 -12.13 10.58
CA THR A 257 -12.37 -11.52 10.37
C THR A 257 -12.47 -10.68 9.11
N PHE A 258 -11.37 -10.55 8.35
CA PHE A 258 -11.28 -9.65 7.20
C PHE A 258 -12.45 -9.79 6.21
N MET A 259 -12.83 -11.01 5.86
CA MET A 259 -13.94 -11.25 4.92
C MET A 259 -15.30 -10.85 5.50
N ASP A 260 -15.50 -11.03 6.80
CA ASP A 260 -16.73 -10.62 7.48
C ASP A 260 -16.79 -9.09 7.62
N ASP A 261 -15.66 -8.45 7.92
CA ASP A 261 -15.55 -7.01 7.97
C ASP A 261 -15.76 -6.36 6.58
N LEU A 262 -15.24 -6.97 5.52
CA LEU A 262 -15.45 -6.53 4.14
C LEU A 262 -16.92 -6.63 3.74
N LYS A 263 -17.59 -7.76 4.07
CA LYS A 263 -19.03 -7.94 3.81
C LYS A 263 -19.89 -6.98 4.64
N ARG A 264 -19.50 -6.68 5.88
CA ARG A 264 -20.18 -5.70 6.74
C ARG A 264 -20.06 -4.29 6.16
N ALA A 265 -18.85 -3.88 5.76
CA ALA A 265 -18.61 -2.59 5.12
C ALA A 265 -19.36 -2.48 3.80
N ARG A 266 -19.43 -3.57 3.04
CA ARG A 266 -20.04 -3.62 1.72
C ARG A 266 -19.65 -2.40 0.89
N PRO A 267 -18.33 -2.19 0.65
CA PRO A 267 -17.79 -0.94 0.14
C PRO A 267 -18.36 -0.59 -1.24
N THR A 268 -18.50 0.71 -1.49
CA THR A 268 -18.84 1.23 -2.82
C THR A 268 -17.59 1.65 -3.59
N VAL A 269 -16.51 1.98 -2.87
CA VAL A 269 -15.16 2.15 -3.42
C VAL A 269 -14.25 1.14 -2.73
N PHE A 270 -13.53 0.35 -3.52
CA PHE A 270 -12.60 -0.65 -3.00
C PHE A 270 -11.22 -0.48 -3.65
N VAL A 271 -10.23 -0.15 -2.83
CA VAL A 271 -8.84 0.05 -3.24
C VAL A 271 -8.00 -1.06 -2.64
N SER A 272 -7.19 -1.71 -3.47
CA SER A 272 -6.41 -2.87 -3.05
C SER A 272 -5.11 -3.01 -3.84
N VAL A 273 -4.33 -4.00 -3.46
CA VAL A 273 -3.13 -4.44 -4.19
C VAL A 273 -3.43 -5.69 -5.03
N PRO A 274 -2.70 -5.95 -6.12
CA PRO A 274 -2.93 -7.09 -6.99
C PRO A 274 -3.00 -8.43 -6.28
N ARG A 275 -2.15 -8.62 -5.25
CA ARG A 275 -2.09 -9.87 -4.47
C ARG A 275 -3.42 -10.23 -3.79
N LEU A 276 -4.16 -9.26 -3.26
CA LEU A 276 -5.46 -9.54 -2.64
C LEU A 276 -6.50 -9.94 -3.68
N TYR A 277 -6.53 -9.24 -4.81
CA TYR A 277 -7.39 -9.62 -5.93
C TYR A 277 -7.09 -11.04 -6.43
N THR A 278 -5.81 -11.43 -6.49
CA THR A 278 -5.41 -12.81 -6.83
C THR A 278 -5.91 -13.82 -5.78
N LYS A 279 -5.75 -13.53 -4.48
CA LYS A 279 -6.26 -14.41 -3.40
C LYS A 279 -7.78 -14.56 -3.46
N PHE A 280 -8.51 -13.52 -3.77
CA PHE A 280 -9.97 -13.59 -3.96
C PHE A 280 -10.33 -14.49 -5.15
N GLN A 281 -9.66 -14.33 -6.31
CA GLN A 281 -9.87 -15.21 -7.46
C GLN A 281 -9.58 -16.66 -7.09
N GLN A 282 -8.45 -16.96 -6.48
CA GLN A 282 -8.08 -18.30 -6.02
C GLN A 282 -9.13 -18.90 -5.07
N GLY A 283 -9.63 -18.10 -4.12
CA GLY A 283 -10.69 -18.53 -3.20
C GLY A 283 -12.01 -18.87 -3.89
N VAL A 284 -12.35 -18.17 -4.97
CA VAL A 284 -13.53 -18.49 -5.81
C VAL A 284 -13.28 -19.78 -6.59
N LEU A 285 -12.12 -19.89 -7.26
CA LEU A 285 -11.78 -21.04 -8.11
C LEU A 285 -11.57 -22.33 -7.31
N ALA A 286 -11.20 -22.25 -6.04
CA ALA A 286 -11.15 -23.40 -5.13
C ALA A 286 -12.54 -24.00 -4.83
N ARG A 287 -13.61 -23.19 -4.95
CA ARG A 287 -15.00 -23.62 -4.71
C ARG A 287 -15.75 -23.93 -6.00
N MET A 288 -15.37 -23.30 -7.11
CA MET A 288 -15.98 -23.46 -8.42
C MET A 288 -14.88 -23.57 -9.47
N PRO A 289 -14.66 -24.75 -10.08
CA PRO A 289 -13.63 -24.93 -11.10
C PRO A 289 -13.73 -23.91 -12.23
N ALA A 290 -12.58 -23.45 -12.73
CA ALA A 290 -12.50 -22.41 -13.77
C ALA A 290 -13.38 -22.71 -14.98
N ALA A 291 -13.32 -23.93 -15.51
CA ALA A 291 -14.14 -24.33 -16.66
C ALA A 291 -15.65 -24.22 -16.42
N GLN A 292 -16.11 -24.50 -15.19
CA GLN A 292 -17.52 -24.36 -14.82
C GLN A 292 -17.91 -22.88 -14.75
N LEU A 293 -17.10 -22.05 -14.07
CA LEU A 293 -17.34 -20.61 -13.98
C LEU A 293 -17.33 -19.96 -15.36
N ASP A 294 -16.36 -20.33 -16.22
CA ASP A 294 -16.23 -19.82 -17.57
C ASP A 294 -17.46 -20.13 -18.41
N ALA A 295 -17.95 -21.38 -18.38
CA ALA A 295 -19.16 -21.78 -19.10
C ALA A 295 -20.40 -20.97 -18.67
N MET A 296 -20.50 -20.64 -17.37
CA MET A 296 -21.61 -19.83 -16.84
C MET A 296 -21.46 -18.33 -17.23
N LEU A 297 -20.25 -17.80 -17.29
CA LEU A 297 -19.97 -16.42 -17.66
C LEU A 297 -20.02 -16.20 -19.20
N ASP A 298 -19.81 -17.25 -20.00
CA ASP A 298 -19.94 -17.18 -21.46
C ASP A 298 -21.40 -17.23 -21.93
N ASN A 299 -22.31 -17.69 -21.07
CA ASN A 299 -23.74 -17.73 -21.38
C ASN A 299 -24.40 -16.39 -20.96
N PRO A 300 -24.91 -15.58 -21.92
CA PRO A 300 -25.53 -14.28 -21.64
C PRO A 300 -26.68 -14.31 -20.62
N ALA A 301 -27.40 -15.45 -20.52
CA ALA A 301 -28.51 -15.59 -19.56
C ALA A 301 -28.02 -15.75 -18.12
N THR A 302 -26.83 -16.28 -17.88
CA THR A 302 -26.29 -16.58 -16.54
C THR A 302 -25.14 -15.65 -16.14
N ALA A 303 -24.46 -15.02 -17.07
CA ALA A 303 -23.27 -14.20 -16.81
C ALA A 303 -23.50 -13.12 -15.76
N GLY A 304 -24.53 -12.29 -15.93
CA GLY A 304 -24.84 -11.21 -14.99
C GLY A 304 -25.20 -11.69 -13.57
N PRO A 305 -26.15 -12.62 -13.41
CA PRO A 305 -26.49 -13.22 -12.11
C PRO A 305 -25.30 -13.88 -11.42
N VAL A 306 -24.51 -14.69 -12.15
CA VAL A 306 -23.32 -15.39 -11.61
C VAL A 306 -22.25 -14.40 -11.19
N GLY A 307 -21.95 -13.41 -12.04
CA GLY A 307 -20.96 -12.36 -11.69
C GLY A 307 -21.35 -11.64 -10.41
N LYS A 308 -22.61 -11.22 -10.27
CA LYS A 308 -23.11 -10.58 -9.04
C LYS A 308 -23.03 -11.50 -7.82
N GLN A 309 -23.35 -12.78 -7.98
CA GLN A 309 -23.25 -13.74 -6.88
C GLN A 309 -21.81 -13.95 -6.41
N VAL A 310 -20.87 -14.06 -7.36
CA VAL A 310 -19.44 -14.15 -7.04
C VAL A 310 -18.97 -12.90 -6.30
N LEU A 311 -19.29 -11.71 -6.82
CA LEU A 311 -18.92 -10.44 -6.17
C LEU A 311 -19.55 -10.30 -4.78
N ALA A 312 -20.81 -10.72 -4.61
CA ALA A 312 -21.47 -10.73 -3.29
C ALA A 312 -20.78 -11.67 -2.30
N SER A 313 -20.33 -12.85 -2.76
CA SER A 313 -19.58 -13.79 -1.92
C SER A 313 -18.24 -13.19 -1.40
N LEU A 314 -17.68 -12.26 -2.15
CA LEU A 314 -16.47 -11.50 -1.82
C LEU A 314 -16.76 -10.20 -1.05
N GLY A 315 -18.02 -9.79 -0.88
CA GLY A 315 -18.39 -8.49 -0.28
C GLY A 315 -18.18 -7.30 -1.22
N LEU A 316 -18.05 -7.53 -2.53
CA LEU A 316 -17.76 -6.52 -3.55
C LEU A 316 -18.96 -6.17 -4.44
N ASP A 317 -20.16 -6.66 -4.13
CA ASP A 317 -21.38 -6.50 -4.95
C ASP A 317 -21.90 -5.05 -5.03
N ALA A 318 -21.50 -4.19 -4.10
CA ALA A 318 -21.83 -2.77 -4.09
C ALA A 318 -20.73 -1.87 -4.67
N VAL A 319 -19.60 -2.45 -5.07
CA VAL A 319 -18.46 -1.66 -5.56
C VAL A 319 -18.79 -1.06 -6.94
N VAL A 320 -18.75 0.26 -7.01
CA VAL A 320 -18.88 1.02 -8.26
C VAL A 320 -17.52 1.47 -8.81
N ARG A 321 -16.50 1.58 -7.94
CA ARG A 321 -15.11 1.88 -8.31
C ARG A 321 -14.15 0.93 -7.60
N ALA A 322 -13.38 0.18 -8.38
CA ALA A 322 -12.32 -0.68 -7.88
C ALA A 322 -10.96 -0.23 -8.40
N GLY A 323 -10.06 0.11 -7.49
CA GLY A 323 -8.70 0.57 -7.80
C GLY A 323 -7.63 -0.44 -7.39
N THR A 324 -6.51 -0.41 -8.10
CA THR A 324 -5.32 -1.17 -7.75
C THR A 324 -4.05 -0.35 -7.99
N GLY A 325 -2.98 -0.70 -7.30
CA GLY A 325 -1.68 -0.03 -7.42
C GLY A 325 -0.61 -0.72 -6.59
N SER A 326 0.53 -0.04 -6.43
CA SER A 326 1.71 -0.48 -5.66
C SER A 326 2.50 -1.64 -6.26
N ALA A 327 1.93 -2.40 -7.20
CA ALA A 327 2.58 -3.47 -7.95
C ALA A 327 1.88 -3.65 -9.31
N PRO A 328 2.55 -4.24 -10.33
CA PRO A 328 1.92 -4.52 -11.61
C PRO A 328 0.71 -5.44 -11.48
N MET A 329 -0.42 -5.05 -12.07
CA MET A 329 -1.64 -5.86 -12.11
C MET A 329 -1.60 -6.83 -13.29
N PRO A 330 -1.73 -8.16 -13.08
CA PRO A 330 -1.77 -9.12 -14.16
C PRO A 330 -2.97 -8.86 -15.10
N PRO A 331 -2.75 -8.72 -16.43
CA PRO A 331 -3.82 -8.46 -17.38
C PRO A 331 -4.93 -9.53 -17.38
N ALA A 332 -4.57 -10.80 -17.13
CA ALA A 332 -5.54 -11.89 -17.04
C ALA A 332 -6.49 -11.71 -15.84
N LEU A 333 -5.97 -11.22 -14.70
CA LEU A 333 -6.75 -10.95 -13.51
C LEU A 333 -7.75 -9.81 -13.74
N MET A 334 -7.32 -8.72 -14.40
CA MET A 334 -8.23 -7.63 -14.79
C MET A 334 -9.38 -8.13 -15.66
N ARG A 335 -9.08 -8.96 -16.67
CA ARG A 335 -10.11 -9.56 -17.55
C ARG A 335 -11.06 -10.46 -16.76
N TRP A 336 -10.56 -11.23 -15.80
CA TRP A 336 -11.38 -12.09 -14.97
C TRP A 336 -12.41 -11.30 -14.17
N TYR A 337 -12.00 -10.22 -13.50
CA TYR A 337 -12.91 -9.33 -12.76
C TYR A 337 -13.90 -8.61 -13.71
N SER A 338 -13.44 -8.17 -14.87
CA SER A 338 -14.30 -7.55 -15.88
C SER A 338 -15.43 -8.48 -16.32
N ARG A 339 -15.17 -9.79 -16.47
CA ARG A 339 -16.20 -10.80 -16.79
C ARG A 339 -17.23 -10.97 -15.65
N LEU A 340 -16.85 -10.71 -14.41
CA LEU A 340 -17.78 -10.66 -13.28
C LEU A 340 -18.61 -9.36 -13.20
N GLY A 341 -18.30 -8.39 -14.06
CA GLY A 341 -18.93 -7.06 -14.06
C GLY A 341 -18.23 -6.03 -13.19
N LEU A 342 -17.00 -6.28 -12.73
CA LEU A 342 -16.18 -5.35 -11.96
C LEU A 342 -14.94 -4.90 -12.74
N ALA A 343 -14.91 -3.66 -13.20
CA ALA A 343 -13.73 -3.07 -13.81
C ALA A 343 -12.69 -2.71 -12.74
N LEU A 344 -11.45 -3.16 -12.93
CA LEU A 344 -10.32 -2.78 -12.09
C LEU A 344 -9.50 -1.70 -12.79
N TYR A 345 -9.30 -0.57 -12.13
CA TYR A 345 -8.49 0.54 -12.63
C TYR A 345 -7.13 0.54 -11.95
N ASP A 346 -6.08 0.43 -12.77
CA ASP A 346 -4.70 0.43 -12.29
C ASP A 346 -4.16 1.86 -12.18
N GLY A 347 -3.29 2.10 -11.21
CA GLY A 347 -2.62 3.37 -11.01
C GLY A 347 -1.13 3.20 -10.69
N TYR A 348 -0.36 4.23 -11.02
CA TYR A 348 1.06 4.33 -10.76
C TYR A 348 1.37 5.64 -10.07
N ALA A 349 2.06 5.56 -8.95
CA ALA A 349 2.56 6.69 -8.20
C ALA A 349 3.58 6.23 -7.15
N MET A 350 4.08 7.15 -6.35
CA MET A 350 5.07 6.90 -5.31
C MET A 350 4.76 7.72 -4.06
N THR A 351 5.49 7.47 -2.98
CA THR A 351 5.35 8.24 -1.74
C THR A 351 5.74 9.70 -1.95
N GLU A 352 6.70 9.94 -2.83
CA GLU A 352 7.28 11.23 -3.17
C GLU A 352 6.32 12.18 -3.91
N ASP A 353 5.22 11.64 -4.45
CA ASP A 353 4.13 12.43 -5.07
C ASP A 353 2.77 12.23 -4.36
N PHE A 354 2.79 11.72 -3.14
CA PHE A 354 1.61 11.40 -2.34
C PHE A 354 0.63 10.47 -3.07
N ALA A 355 1.15 9.45 -3.74
CA ALA A 355 0.38 8.48 -4.53
C ALA A 355 -0.53 9.13 -5.61
N TYR A 356 -0.11 10.28 -6.18
CA TYR A 356 -0.88 11.03 -7.17
C TYR A 356 -0.05 11.32 -8.42
N SER A 357 0.04 10.35 -9.32
CA SER A 357 0.75 10.46 -10.60
C SER A 357 -0.12 10.04 -11.78
N HIS A 358 -0.35 8.75 -12.01
CA HIS A 358 -1.13 8.24 -13.14
C HIS A 358 -2.27 7.36 -12.67
N SER A 359 -3.42 7.45 -13.32
CA SER A 359 -4.58 6.61 -13.03
C SER A 359 -5.31 6.20 -14.31
N SER A 360 -5.78 4.96 -14.34
CA SER A 360 -6.73 4.49 -15.35
C SER A 360 -8.13 5.03 -15.04
N THR A 361 -8.91 5.30 -16.06
CA THR A 361 -10.32 5.70 -15.99
C THR A 361 -11.18 4.80 -16.85
N ALA A 362 -12.49 4.88 -16.75
CA ALA A 362 -13.41 4.14 -17.62
C ALA A 362 -13.16 4.40 -19.12
N GLN A 363 -12.70 5.61 -19.47
CA GLN A 363 -12.44 6.05 -20.84
C GLN A 363 -10.99 5.83 -21.29
N ALA A 364 -10.07 5.59 -20.33
CA ALA A 364 -8.64 5.52 -20.59
C ALA A 364 -7.98 4.41 -19.75
N HIS A 365 -8.25 3.16 -20.11
CA HIS A 365 -7.63 1.99 -19.47
C HIS A 365 -7.35 0.88 -20.49
N ALA A 366 -6.30 0.14 -20.22
CA ALA A 366 -5.99 -1.09 -20.93
C ALA A 366 -5.20 -2.03 -20.01
N PRO A 367 -5.33 -3.35 -20.14
CA PRO A 367 -4.55 -4.31 -19.36
C PRO A 367 -3.04 -4.09 -19.53
N GLY A 368 -2.32 -3.97 -18.41
CA GLY A 368 -0.88 -3.70 -18.40
C GLY A 368 -0.52 -2.22 -18.61
N ARG A 369 -1.48 -1.32 -18.53
CA ARG A 369 -1.31 0.14 -18.55
C ARG A 369 -1.81 0.73 -17.25
N VAL A 370 -1.12 1.77 -16.78
CA VAL A 370 -1.45 2.47 -15.52
C VAL A 370 -2.17 3.82 -15.76
N GLY A 371 -2.74 3.98 -16.96
CA GLY A 371 -3.54 5.15 -17.31
C GLY A 371 -2.73 6.35 -17.79
N ARG A 372 -3.30 7.53 -17.58
CA ARG A 372 -2.74 8.83 -17.95
C ARG A 372 -2.31 9.62 -16.73
N PRO A 373 -1.46 10.66 -16.89
CA PRO A 373 -1.20 11.60 -15.80
C PRO A 373 -2.51 12.17 -15.24
N ASN A 374 -2.60 12.21 -13.91
CA ASN A 374 -3.74 12.80 -13.22
C ASN A 374 -3.80 14.33 -13.46
N PRO A 375 -4.96 14.99 -13.29
CA PRO A 375 -5.08 16.43 -13.44
C PRO A 375 -4.02 17.20 -12.62
N GLY A 376 -3.34 18.15 -13.28
CA GLY A 376 -2.24 18.92 -12.69
C GLY A 376 -0.88 18.22 -12.63
N VAL A 377 -0.81 16.94 -12.95
CA VAL A 377 0.46 16.21 -13.05
C VAL A 377 1.07 16.42 -14.43
N GLN A 378 2.34 16.81 -14.46
CA GLN A 378 3.17 16.82 -15.66
C GLN A 378 4.07 15.58 -15.62
N ALA A 379 4.07 14.81 -16.70
CA ALA A 379 4.91 13.62 -16.82
C ALA A 379 5.55 13.55 -18.19
N ARG A 380 6.79 13.08 -18.25
CA ARG A 380 7.56 12.87 -19.48
C ARG A 380 8.55 11.74 -19.30
N LEU A 381 9.10 11.24 -20.38
CA LEU A 381 10.23 10.30 -20.37
C LEU A 381 11.54 11.07 -20.60
N ALA A 382 12.58 10.70 -19.87
CA ALA A 382 13.95 11.07 -20.18
C ALA A 382 14.47 10.28 -21.38
N ASP A 383 15.64 10.65 -21.91
CA ASP A 383 16.24 10.00 -23.09
C ASP A 383 16.51 8.50 -22.88
N ASP A 384 16.72 8.08 -21.64
CA ASP A 384 16.94 6.68 -21.25
C ASP A 384 15.65 5.93 -20.88
N GLY A 385 14.47 6.56 -21.06
CA GLY A 385 13.16 6.00 -20.78
C GLY A 385 12.72 6.13 -19.31
N GLU A 386 13.48 6.84 -18.47
CA GLU A 386 13.08 7.11 -17.08
C GLU A 386 11.84 8.02 -17.04
N ILE A 387 10.86 7.64 -16.25
CA ILE A 387 9.66 8.43 -16.02
C ILE A 387 10.01 9.59 -15.09
N LEU A 388 9.76 10.81 -15.55
CA LEU A 388 9.93 12.04 -14.79
C LEU A 388 8.55 12.62 -14.48
N VAL A 389 8.30 12.95 -13.21
CA VAL A 389 6.98 13.42 -12.74
C VAL A 389 7.11 14.74 -11.99
N LYS A 390 6.17 15.66 -12.24
CA LYS A 390 5.97 16.87 -11.45
C LYS A 390 4.51 16.95 -11.05
N SER A 391 4.22 16.65 -9.78
CA SER A 391 2.86 16.46 -9.25
C SER A 391 2.49 17.58 -8.28
N PRO A 392 1.19 17.96 -8.17
CA PRO A 392 0.70 18.80 -7.08
C PRO A 392 0.95 18.21 -5.68
N GLY A 393 1.02 16.85 -5.59
CA GLY A 393 1.35 16.12 -4.36
C GLY A 393 2.85 15.91 -4.14
N GLN A 394 3.73 16.59 -4.88
CA GLN A 394 5.18 16.43 -4.80
C GLN A 394 5.71 16.75 -3.41
N MET A 395 6.54 15.86 -2.87
CA MET A 395 7.20 16.04 -1.58
C MET A 395 8.03 17.32 -1.50
N GLN A 396 8.19 17.84 -0.31
CA GLN A 396 9.16 18.92 -0.04
C GLN A 396 10.61 18.43 -0.17
N GLY A 397 10.86 17.17 0.13
CA GLY A 397 12.15 16.51 0.06
C GLY A 397 12.25 15.33 1.02
N TYR A 398 13.45 14.77 1.15
CA TYR A 398 13.76 13.74 2.14
C TYR A 398 14.26 14.39 3.43
N TYR A 399 13.66 13.98 4.55
CA TYR A 399 13.96 14.55 5.87
C TYR A 399 15.43 14.32 6.24
N GLN A 400 16.14 15.39 6.59
CA GLN A 400 17.57 15.41 6.91
C GLN A 400 18.52 14.93 5.79
N GLU A 401 18.04 14.86 4.53
CA GLU A 401 18.80 14.37 3.39
C GLU A 401 18.77 15.40 2.22
N PRO A 402 19.35 16.60 2.40
CA PRO A 402 19.27 17.67 1.39
C PRO A 402 19.99 17.34 0.08
N GLU A 403 21.14 16.65 0.12
CA GLU A 403 21.89 16.23 -1.06
C GLU A 403 21.08 15.22 -1.87
N LEU A 404 20.53 14.19 -1.21
CA LEU A 404 19.67 13.20 -1.85
C LEU A 404 18.43 13.87 -2.44
N THR A 405 17.86 14.84 -1.75
CA THR A 405 16.72 15.63 -2.26
C THR A 405 17.11 16.34 -3.57
N ALA A 406 18.22 17.04 -3.58
CA ALA A 406 18.71 17.76 -4.78
C ALA A 406 18.98 16.79 -5.94
N GLU A 407 19.58 15.64 -5.68
CA GLU A 407 19.86 14.60 -6.68
C GLU A 407 18.61 13.98 -7.28
N SER A 408 17.50 13.96 -6.51
CA SER A 408 16.24 13.32 -6.91
C SER A 408 15.41 14.16 -7.87
N PHE A 409 15.77 15.42 -8.12
CA PHE A 409 15.05 16.29 -9.03
C PHE A 409 15.91 16.68 -10.23
N THR A 410 15.24 16.98 -11.34
CA THR A 410 15.86 17.67 -12.49
C THR A 410 15.95 19.17 -12.22
N ALA A 411 16.75 19.89 -13.00
CA ALA A 411 16.89 21.35 -12.85
C ALA A 411 15.57 22.12 -13.05
N ASP A 412 14.62 21.58 -13.80
CA ASP A 412 13.28 22.13 -14.04
C ASP A 412 12.21 21.57 -13.10
N GLY A 413 12.63 20.83 -12.04
CA GLY A 413 11.80 20.43 -10.91
C GLY A 413 10.96 19.17 -11.09
N PHE A 414 11.30 18.31 -12.07
CA PHE A 414 10.69 16.97 -12.15
C PHE A 414 11.40 16.00 -11.22
N PHE A 415 10.62 15.21 -10.51
CA PHE A 415 11.13 14.10 -9.71
C PHE A 415 11.58 12.95 -10.63
N LYS A 416 12.76 12.42 -10.40
CA LYS A 416 13.33 11.25 -11.06
C LYS A 416 12.85 10.00 -10.36
N THR A 417 11.90 9.29 -10.98
CA THR A 417 11.24 8.17 -10.32
C THR A 417 12.11 6.92 -10.17
N GLY A 418 13.13 6.81 -11.02
CA GLY A 418 13.91 5.58 -11.16
C GLY A 418 13.17 4.46 -11.87
N ASP A 419 11.90 4.66 -12.25
CA ASP A 419 11.10 3.71 -12.99
C ASP A 419 11.19 4.01 -14.49
N LEU A 420 11.18 2.96 -15.32
CA LEU A 420 11.22 3.05 -16.77
C LEU A 420 9.83 2.79 -17.34
N GLY A 421 9.51 3.49 -18.43
CA GLY A 421 8.20 3.35 -19.05
C GLY A 421 8.19 3.74 -20.52
N LEU A 422 7.03 3.54 -21.13
CA LEU A 422 6.70 4.04 -22.46
C LEU A 422 5.22 4.43 -22.52
N TYR A 423 4.90 5.40 -23.36
CA TYR A 423 3.51 5.74 -23.68
C TYR A 423 3.11 5.07 -24.97
N ASP A 424 1.91 4.47 -24.99
CA ASP A 424 1.32 3.97 -26.24
C ASP A 424 0.68 5.11 -27.05
N GLU A 425 0.13 4.76 -28.23
CA GLU A 425 -0.51 5.71 -29.14
C GLU A 425 -1.71 6.45 -28.53
N GLN A 426 -2.31 5.88 -27.47
CA GLN A 426 -3.43 6.48 -26.74
C GLN A 426 -2.94 7.36 -25.57
N GLY A 427 -1.63 7.46 -25.35
CA GLY A 427 -1.03 8.17 -24.23
C GLY A 427 -1.18 7.47 -22.88
N LEU A 428 -1.37 6.15 -22.86
CA LEU A 428 -1.40 5.35 -21.66
C LEU A 428 0.01 4.89 -21.31
N LEU A 429 0.41 5.09 -20.03
CA LEU A 429 1.72 4.69 -19.55
C LEU A 429 1.79 3.17 -19.30
N GLN A 430 2.85 2.56 -19.82
CA GLN A 430 3.28 1.21 -19.49
C GLN A 430 4.59 1.27 -18.71
N LEU A 431 4.65 0.63 -17.55
CA LEU A 431 5.90 0.42 -16.83
C LEU A 431 6.68 -0.72 -17.47
N THR A 432 7.97 -0.50 -17.71
CA THR A 432 8.86 -1.48 -18.35
C THR A 432 9.95 -1.99 -17.43
N GLY A 433 10.13 -1.37 -16.25
CA GLY A 433 11.09 -1.84 -15.25
C GLY A 433 11.54 -0.75 -14.30
N ARG A 434 12.57 -1.05 -13.50
CA ARG A 434 13.29 -0.11 -12.66
C ARG A 434 14.73 0.03 -13.11
N LYS A 435 15.21 1.26 -13.22
CA LYS A 435 16.56 1.58 -13.69
C LYS A 435 17.65 0.87 -12.87
N LYS A 436 17.52 0.85 -11.55
CA LYS A 436 18.45 0.20 -10.61
C LYS A 436 18.33 -1.34 -10.58
N GLU A 437 17.26 -1.90 -11.12
CA GLU A 437 17.02 -3.35 -11.15
C GLU A 437 17.40 -3.98 -12.48
N LEU A 438 17.68 -3.16 -13.50
CA LEU A 438 18.24 -3.65 -14.75
C LEU A 438 19.60 -4.31 -14.48
N PHE A 439 19.76 -5.54 -14.92
CA PHE A 439 21.03 -6.22 -14.85
C PHE A 439 21.56 -6.59 -16.23
N LYS A 440 22.88 -6.76 -16.32
CA LYS A 440 23.56 -7.09 -17.58
C LYS A 440 24.03 -8.53 -17.54
N THR A 441 23.62 -9.33 -18.49
CA THR A 441 24.14 -10.69 -18.67
C THR A 441 25.60 -10.69 -19.14
N ALA A 442 26.30 -11.83 -19.05
CA ALA A 442 27.66 -12.00 -19.58
C ALA A 442 27.76 -11.68 -21.09
N LYS A 443 26.66 -11.82 -21.82
CA LYS A 443 26.57 -11.45 -23.27
C LYS A 443 26.43 -9.94 -23.49
N GLY A 444 26.46 -9.12 -22.42
CA GLY A 444 26.40 -7.66 -22.52
C GLY A 444 24.99 -7.10 -22.77
N LYS A 445 23.95 -7.89 -22.66
CA LYS A 445 22.55 -7.47 -22.85
C LYS A 445 21.89 -7.13 -21.53
N TYR A 446 21.10 -6.06 -21.50
CA TYR A 446 20.29 -5.69 -20.35
C TYR A 446 19.00 -6.50 -20.29
N VAL A 447 18.63 -6.91 -19.11
CA VAL A 447 17.38 -7.60 -18.79
C VAL A 447 16.61 -6.77 -17.77
N ALA A 448 15.32 -6.55 -18.02
CA ALA A 448 14.38 -5.92 -17.08
C ALA A 448 13.61 -7.01 -16.32
N PRO A 449 13.85 -7.20 -15.01
CA PRO A 449 13.23 -8.30 -14.26
C PRO A 449 11.71 -8.20 -14.17
N ALA A 450 11.17 -7.03 -13.86
CA ALA A 450 9.79 -6.84 -13.47
C ALA A 450 8.73 -7.35 -14.48
N PRO A 451 8.87 -7.15 -15.81
CA PRO A 451 7.93 -7.71 -16.78
C PRO A 451 7.91 -9.23 -16.80
N ILE A 452 9.07 -9.86 -16.56
CA ILE A 452 9.21 -11.33 -16.54
C ILE A 452 8.64 -11.88 -15.22
N GLU A 453 8.96 -11.25 -14.09
CA GLU A 453 8.41 -11.56 -12.77
C GLU A 453 6.88 -11.46 -12.74
N GLY A 454 6.32 -10.44 -13.40
CA GLY A 454 4.87 -10.28 -13.55
C GLY A 454 4.21 -11.44 -14.31
N ARG A 455 4.89 -12.00 -15.33
CA ARG A 455 4.40 -13.19 -16.06
C ARG A 455 4.48 -14.45 -15.21
N LEU A 456 5.57 -14.65 -14.48
CA LEU A 456 5.74 -15.77 -13.56
C LEU A 456 4.70 -15.74 -12.44
N SER A 457 4.52 -14.58 -11.79
CA SER A 457 3.58 -14.40 -10.69
C SER A 457 2.10 -14.46 -11.12
N ALA A 458 1.80 -14.47 -12.42
CA ALA A 458 0.47 -14.74 -12.92
C ALA A 458 0.07 -16.23 -12.82
N HIS A 459 1.04 -17.12 -12.59
CA HIS A 459 0.78 -18.55 -12.42
C HIS A 459 0.27 -18.86 -11.01
N PRO A 460 -0.82 -19.62 -10.83
CA PRO A 460 -1.46 -19.83 -9.53
C PRO A 460 -0.59 -20.55 -8.50
N MET A 461 0.42 -21.31 -8.92
CA MET A 461 1.37 -21.97 -8.02
C MET A 461 2.43 -21.02 -7.46
N ILE A 462 2.61 -19.83 -8.02
CA ILE A 462 3.69 -18.90 -7.64
C ILE A 462 3.12 -17.78 -6.79
N GLU A 463 3.64 -17.66 -5.58
CA GLU A 463 3.30 -16.55 -4.67
C GLU A 463 4.14 -15.31 -4.97
N LEU A 464 5.45 -15.50 -5.17
CA LEU A 464 6.41 -14.44 -5.51
C LEU A 464 7.46 -14.98 -6.47
N ALA A 465 7.95 -14.12 -7.35
CA ALA A 465 9.02 -14.40 -8.27
C ALA A 465 10.11 -13.32 -8.24
N LEU A 466 11.34 -13.72 -8.46
CA LEU A 466 12.51 -12.87 -8.62
C LEU A 466 13.30 -13.34 -9.84
N VAL A 467 13.62 -12.45 -10.77
CA VAL A 467 14.46 -12.75 -11.93
C VAL A 467 15.84 -12.14 -11.71
N ALA A 468 16.88 -12.97 -11.84
CA ALA A 468 18.27 -12.62 -11.64
C ALA A 468 19.15 -13.18 -12.78
N GLY A 469 20.45 -12.93 -12.73
CA GLY A 469 21.40 -13.44 -13.72
C GLY A 469 22.45 -12.41 -14.13
N SER A 470 22.75 -11.45 -13.25
CA SER A 470 23.83 -10.48 -13.48
C SER A 470 25.15 -11.18 -13.67
N GLY A 471 25.84 -10.90 -14.81
CA GLY A 471 27.09 -11.55 -15.16
C GLY A 471 26.98 -13.02 -15.59
N GLN A 472 25.80 -13.62 -15.59
CA GLN A 472 25.57 -15.00 -16.02
C GLN A 472 25.30 -15.11 -17.51
N ALA A 473 25.41 -16.33 -18.06
CA ALA A 473 25.19 -16.58 -19.50
C ALA A 473 23.78 -16.26 -19.99
N ALA A 474 22.79 -16.43 -19.11
CA ALA A 474 21.37 -16.10 -19.32
C ALA A 474 20.72 -15.74 -17.98
N ALA A 475 19.53 -15.18 -18.00
CA ALA A 475 18.72 -14.95 -16.83
C ALA A 475 18.17 -16.28 -16.26
N HIS A 476 17.82 -16.29 -14.97
CA HIS A 476 17.07 -17.35 -14.30
C HIS A 476 16.04 -16.76 -13.36
N ALA A 477 15.06 -17.53 -12.96
CA ALA A 477 14.06 -17.11 -12.00
C ALA A 477 14.17 -17.91 -10.69
N LEU A 478 13.99 -17.22 -9.56
CA LEU A 478 13.68 -17.85 -8.29
C LEU A 478 12.19 -17.65 -8.02
N VAL A 479 11.48 -18.69 -7.61
CA VAL A 479 10.06 -18.62 -7.28
C VAL A 479 9.78 -19.16 -5.89
N MET A 480 8.93 -18.44 -5.16
CA MET A 480 8.33 -18.94 -3.93
C MET A 480 6.94 -19.47 -4.29
N LEU A 481 6.71 -20.75 -4.03
CA LEU A 481 5.42 -21.38 -4.29
C LEU A 481 4.35 -20.90 -3.29
N ASP A 482 3.09 -21.06 -3.67
CA ASP A 482 1.92 -20.77 -2.84
C ASP A 482 1.97 -21.47 -1.48
N GLU A 483 1.52 -20.80 -0.43
CA GLU A 483 1.58 -21.27 0.95
C GLU A 483 0.85 -22.60 1.20
N ASN A 484 -0.20 -22.91 0.40
CA ASN A 484 -0.93 -24.17 0.52
C ASN A 484 -0.26 -25.33 -0.20
N LEU A 485 0.63 -25.07 -1.17
CA LEU A 485 1.40 -26.07 -1.87
C LEU A 485 2.63 -26.50 -1.10
N ARG A 486 3.36 -25.57 -0.49
CA ARG A 486 4.64 -25.79 0.16
C ARG A 486 4.65 -26.95 1.17
N PRO A 487 3.70 -27.08 2.13
CA PRO A 487 3.68 -28.18 3.08
C PRO A 487 3.45 -29.56 2.44
N ARG A 488 2.92 -29.60 1.23
CA ARG A 488 2.54 -30.82 0.51
C ARG A 488 3.62 -31.33 -0.45
N LEU A 489 4.72 -30.60 -0.63
CA LEU A 489 5.81 -30.94 -1.57
C LEU A 489 6.64 -32.17 -1.15
N THR A 490 6.36 -32.77 0.00
CA THR A 490 6.86 -34.07 0.39
C THR A 490 6.24 -35.22 -0.42
N ASP A 491 5.07 -34.96 -1.07
CA ASP A 491 4.44 -35.89 -2.00
C ASP A 491 5.20 -35.89 -3.35
N PRO A 492 5.82 -37.01 -3.77
CA PRO A 492 6.58 -37.09 -5.02
C PRO A 492 5.71 -36.84 -6.26
N ALA A 493 4.43 -37.22 -6.24
CA ALA A 493 3.52 -37.01 -7.38
C ALA A 493 3.20 -35.53 -7.55
N LEU A 494 2.91 -34.82 -6.45
CA LEU A 494 2.70 -33.39 -6.48
C LEU A 494 3.97 -32.64 -6.91
N ARG A 495 5.14 -33.09 -6.43
CA ARG A 495 6.42 -32.50 -6.82
C ARG A 495 6.68 -32.62 -8.32
N ALA A 496 6.44 -33.81 -8.91
CA ALA A 496 6.56 -34.04 -10.34
C ALA A 496 5.56 -33.19 -11.14
N GLN A 497 4.33 -33.01 -10.63
CA GLN A 497 3.35 -32.11 -11.24
C GLN A 497 3.87 -30.65 -11.24
N VAL A 498 4.37 -30.14 -10.12
CA VAL A 498 4.94 -28.79 -10.01
C VAL A 498 6.11 -28.61 -10.99
N GLU A 499 7.00 -29.58 -11.11
CA GLU A 499 8.12 -29.55 -12.07
C GLU A 499 7.60 -29.45 -13.51
N SER A 500 6.61 -30.25 -13.87
CA SER A 500 6.00 -30.23 -15.20
C SER A 500 5.34 -28.89 -15.53
N GLU A 501 4.56 -28.35 -14.59
CA GLU A 501 3.85 -27.08 -14.79
C GLU A 501 4.80 -25.89 -14.83
N LEU A 502 5.83 -25.85 -14.00
CA LEU A 502 6.86 -24.81 -14.03
C LEU A 502 7.72 -24.90 -15.29
N GLY A 503 8.01 -26.11 -15.80
CA GLY A 503 8.68 -26.30 -17.09
C GLY A 503 7.86 -25.71 -18.25
N ALA A 504 6.55 -26.02 -18.30
CA ALA A 504 5.65 -25.44 -19.29
C ALA A 504 5.53 -23.90 -19.16
N LEU A 505 5.52 -23.38 -17.93
CA LEU A 505 5.52 -21.95 -17.67
C LEU A 505 6.80 -21.29 -18.17
N LEU A 506 7.97 -21.91 -17.99
CA LEU A 506 9.25 -21.41 -18.51
C LEU A 506 9.19 -21.23 -20.03
N ASP A 507 8.70 -22.24 -20.75
CA ASP A 507 8.53 -22.17 -22.20
C ASP A 507 7.56 -21.07 -22.62
N GLN A 508 6.44 -20.95 -21.90
CA GLN A 508 5.44 -19.89 -22.14
C GLN A 508 6.04 -18.49 -21.92
N VAL A 509 6.78 -18.28 -20.85
CA VAL A 509 7.43 -17.01 -20.55
C VAL A 509 8.46 -16.67 -21.61
N ASN A 510 9.32 -17.63 -21.96
CA ASN A 510 10.37 -17.45 -22.97
C ASN A 510 9.80 -17.15 -24.37
N SER A 511 8.64 -17.72 -24.73
CA SER A 511 7.98 -17.41 -26.00
C SER A 511 7.43 -15.97 -26.08
N ALA A 512 7.31 -15.30 -24.95
CA ALA A 512 6.67 -13.99 -24.85
C ALA A 512 7.65 -12.83 -24.54
N VAL A 513 8.94 -13.11 -24.46
CA VAL A 513 10.00 -12.14 -24.21
C VAL A 513 11.10 -12.20 -25.28
N ALA A 514 11.96 -11.18 -25.35
CA ALA A 514 13.06 -11.19 -26.31
C ALA A 514 14.09 -12.28 -25.98
N SER A 515 14.78 -12.80 -27.01
CA SER A 515 15.71 -13.94 -26.82
C SER A 515 16.83 -13.70 -25.81
N HIS A 516 17.24 -12.47 -25.59
CA HIS A 516 18.25 -12.12 -24.59
C HIS A 516 17.69 -12.04 -23.15
N GLU A 517 16.37 -12.04 -23.00
CA GLU A 517 15.64 -12.04 -21.73
C GLU A 517 15.16 -13.44 -21.36
N HIS A 518 15.41 -14.46 -22.20
CA HIS A 518 15.02 -15.82 -21.92
C HIS A 518 15.61 -16.31 -20.58
N LEU A 519 14.77 -16.91 -19.79
CA LEU A 519 15.17 -17.62 -18.58
C LEU A 519 15.77 -18.99 -18.96
N GLN A 520 16.88 -19.37 -18.35
CA GLN A 520 17.47 -20.69 -18.55
C GLN A 520 16.74 -21.77 -17.75
N PHE A 521 16.33 -21.43 -16.52
CA PHE A 521 15.62 -22.35 -15.61
C PHE A 521 14.84 -21.55 -14.57
N ILE A 522 13.95 -22.25 -13.86
CA ILE A 522 13.23 -21.74 -12.67
C ILE A 522 13.76 -22.49 -11.44
N VAL A 523 14.14 -21.76 -10.39
CA VAL A 523 14.55 -22.30 -9.09
C VAL A 523 13.39 -22.17 -8.11
N VAL A 524 12.98 -23.28 -7.51
CA VAL A 524 12.00 -23.30 -6.42
C VAL A 524 12.72 -23.01 -5.11
N ALA A 525 12.38 -21.91 -4.45
CA ALA A 525 12.98 -21.50 -3.19
C ALA A 525 12.68 -22.52 -2.07
N ARG A 526 13.71 -22.94 -1.34
CA ARG A 526 13.60 -23.87 -0.23
C ARG A 526 12.85 -23.25 0.95
N GLU A 527 13.25 -22.04 1.33
CA GLU A 527 12.69 -21.33 2.46
C GLU A 527 11.72 -20.24 1.98
N PRO A 528 10.61 -20.00 2.69
CA PRO A 528 9.71 -18.90 2.34
C PRO A 528 10.38 -17.56 2.57
N TRP A 529 10.11 -16.62 1.67
CA TRP A 529 10.52 -15.23 1.84
C TRP A 529 9.54 -14.53 2.79
N THR A 530 10.09 -13.95 3.84
CA THR A 530 9.29 -13.30 4.91
C THR A 530 9.92 -11.96 5.32
N MET A 531 9.18 -11.18 6.09
CA MET A 531 9.74 -10.00 6.75
C MET A 531 10.76 -10.39 7.82
N ALA A 532 10.51 -11.48 8.55
CA ALA A 532 11.37 -11.95 9.63
C ALA A 532 12.78 -12.33 9.17
N ASN A 533 12.91 -12.95 7.98
CA ASN A 533 14.24 -13.25 7.40
C ASN A 533 14.79 -12.12 6.53
N GLY A 534 14.10 -10.98 6.48
CA GLY A 534 14.52 -9.80 5.75
C GLY A 534 14.34 -9.87 4.23
N CYS A 535 13.74 -10.92 3.69
CA CYS A 535 13.51 -11.09 2.25
C CYS A 535 12.37 -10.23 1.72
N LEU A 536 11.44 -9.81 2.60
CA LEU A 536 10.33 -8.93 2.25
C LEU A 536 10.38 -7.60 3.02
N THR A 537 9.84 -6.56 2.40
CA THR A 537 9.56 -5.28 3.06
C THR A 537 8.25 -5.37 3.87
N PRO A 538 7.93 -4.40 4.75
CA PRO A 538 6.64 -4.33 5.43
C PRO A 538 5.43 -4.27 4.49
N THR A 539 5.64 -3.81 3.24
CA THR A 539 4.64 -3.80 2.16
C THR A 539 4.65 -5.08 1.32
N MET A 540 5.33 -6.13 1.79
CA MET A 540 5.42 -7.45 1.14
C MET A 540 6.11 -7.44 -0.23
N LYS A 541 6.90 -6.41 -0.54
CA LYS A 541 7.75 -6.37 -1.73
C LYS A 541 9.06 -7.11 -1.47
N ILE A 542 9.58 -7.81 -2.48
CA ILE A 542 10.85 -8.52 -2.39
C ILE A 542 12.03 -7.57 -2.17
N ARG A 543 12.94 -7.96 -1.30
CA ARG A 543 14.25 -7.32 -1.16
C ARG A 543 15.26 -8.10 -1.99
N ARG A 544 15.37 -7.74 -3.26
CA ARG A 544 16.16 -8.43 -4.29
C ARG A 544 17.56 -8.78 -3.81
N SER A 545 18.33 -7.79 -3.37
CA SER A 545 19.72 -7.99 -2.91
C SER A 545 19.84 -8.98 -1.74
N ARG A 546 18.82 -9.01 -0.86
CA ARG A 546 18.81 -9.95 0.27
C ARG A 546 18.58 -11.39 -0.20
N ILE A 547 17.65 -11.58 -1.12
CA ILE A 547 17.34 -12.89 -1.68
C ILE A 547 18.53 -13.39 -2.50
N GLU A 548 19.06 -12.57 -3.43
CA GLU A 548 20.24 -12.93 -4.24
C GLU A 548 21.46 -13.26 -3.35
N GLY A 549 21.71 -12.45 -2.30
CA GLY A 549 22.79 -12.69 -1.37
C GLY A 549 22.64 -14.01 -0.59
N SER A 550 21.41 -14.41 -0.25
CA SER A 550 21.16 -15.66 0.48
C SER A 550 21.42 -16.93 -0.34
N VAL A 551 21.43 -16.83 -1.66
CA VAL A 551 21.60 -17.96 -2.57
C VAL A 551 22.90 -17.89 -3.40
N ALA A 552 23.72 -16.86 -3.20
CA ALA A 552 24.89 -16.55 -4.05
C ALA A 552 25.83 -17.75 -4.25
N GLU A 553 26.08 -18.55 -3.22
CA GLU A 553 26.95 -19.73 -3.28
C GLU A 553 26.36 -20.87 -4.11
N ALA A 554 25.04 -20.98 -4.21
CA ALA A 554 24.36 -22.05 -4.93
C ALA A 554 24.18 -21.77 -6.43
N VAL A 555 24.24 -20.50 -6.84
CA VAL A 555 23.92 -20.08 -8.23
C VAL A 555 24.75 -20.83 -9.27
N ALA A 556 26.07 -20.99 -9.07
CA ALA A 556 26.92 -21.69 -10.02
C ALA A 556 26.46 -23.14 -10.26
N ALA A 557 26.12 -23.86 -9.20
CA ALA A 557 25.63 -25.23 -9.29
C ALA A 557 24.29 -25.35 -10.03
N TRP A 558 23.43 -24.32 -9.95
CA TRP A 558 22.17 -24.30 -10.67
C TRP A 558 22.35 -24.22 -12.18
N TYR A 559 23.37 -23.48 -12.66
CA TYR A 559 23.68 -23.40 -14.09
C TYR A 559 24.24 -24.70 -14.66
N ASP A 560 24.80 -25.57 -13.80
CA ASP A 560 25.30 -26.90 -14.16
C ASP A 560 24.22 -27.98 -14.01
N ALA A 561 23.09 -27.68 -13.35
CA ALA A 561 22.01 -28.64 -13.13
C ALA A 561 21.25 -28.94 -14.43
N PRO A 562 20.88 -30.22 -14.67
CA PRO A 562 20.06 -30.57 -15.82
C PRO A 562 18.59 -30.19 -15.61
N GLY A 563 17.95 -29.68 -16.65
CA GLY A 563 16.50 -29.49 -16.68
C GLY A 563 16.01 -28.05 -16.46
N PRO A 564 14.71 -27.82 -16.70
CA PRO A 564 14.10 -26.48 -16.67
C PRO A 564 13.75 -26.02 -15.25
N VAL A 565 13.71 -26.91 -14.27
CA VAL A 565 13.35 -26.64 -12.87
C VAL A 565 14.40 -27.17 -11.93
N VAL A 566 14.84 -26.31 -11.02
CA VAL A 566 15.84 -26.62 -9.99
C VAL A 566 15.21 -26.45 -8.60
N TRP A 567 15.49 -27.32 -7.67
CA TRP A 567 15.08 -27.20 -6.27
C TRP A 567 16.27 -26.73 -5.43
N ALA A 568 16.12 -25.56 -4.77
CA ALA A 568 17.17 -24.97 -3.93
C ALA A 568 17.40 -25.72 -2.61
#